data_6b2ac4ce32e63991c4031bdc7b9a0616
#
_entry.id   6b2ac4ce32e63991c4031bdc7b9a0616
#
_cell.length_a   1.000
_cell.length_b   1.000
_cell.length_c   1.000
_cell.angle_alpha   90.00
_cell.angle_beta   90.00
_cell.angle_gamma   90.00
#
_symmetry.space_group_name_H-M   'P 1'
#
loop_
_entity.id
_entity.type
_entity.pdbx_description
1 polymer ?
#
loop_
_entity_poly.entity_id
_entity_poly.type
_entity_poly.pdbx_seq_one_letter_code
_entity_poly.pdbx_strand_id
1 'polypeptide(L)'
;MIIQIQKVGDLSMYFIQPTRSISYLDQALNELPSLQIIHIDDLDLYDQTIIAIADVQDFLKYRWKLPTIVLAFEHEGTALAQAWEMGALAGWIWSDLPKNPVHSLFKIDAQYKRNQDSRDLPSAAELQQRLLPHPIELPNYQFEAFFQPSAYLSGDWYDYWRLNDDEVLFYLADVSGHGVTSSLLTSWMAAFHGRSKTPSQLIQKLNAMLVQENIEKHITMVAGILNLATHEVCWSSAGHYPPPIIFEPNQPPQILTTSSFPLGLT
;
A
#
# COMPACT_ATOMS: atom_id res chain seq x y z
N MET A 1 6.06 12.15 -34.27
CA MET A 1 4.66 12.63 -34.29
C MET A 1 3.82 11.66 -33.48
N ILE A 2 2.99 12.15 -32.54
CA ILE A 2 2.18 11.36 -31.62
C ILE A 2 0.70 11.57 -31.98
N ILE A 3 -0.11 10.51 -31.92
CA ILE A 3 -1.54 10.59 -32.14
C ILE A 3 -2.25 10.49 -30.80
N GLN A 4 -3.05 11.47 -30.43
CA GLN A 4 -3.89 11.46 -29.25
C GLN A 4 -5.22 10.80 -29.55
N ILE A 5 -5.62 9.79 -28.76
CA ILE A 5 -6.98 9.28 -28.75
C ILE A 5 -7.83 10.15 -27.85
N GLN A 6 -8.90 10.70 -28.39
CA GLN A 6 -9.80 11.55 -27.61
C GLN A 6 -10.44 10.75 -26.46
N LYS A 7 -10.54 11.40 -25.31
CA LYS A 7 -10.99 10.91 -24.02
C LYS A 7 -12.24 10.01 -24.12
N VAL A 8 -12.07 8.72 -23.89
CA VAL A 8 -13.15 7.82 -23.52
C VAL A 8 -13.00 7.62 -21.99
N GLY A 9 -13.68 8.45 -21.21
CA GLY A 9 -13.46 8.53 -19.77
C GLY A 9 -12.21 9.39 -19.42
N ASP A 10 -11.50 9.06 -18.34
CA ASP A 10 -10.30 9.77 -17.88
C ASP A 10 -8.98 9.25 -18.49
N LEU A 11 -9.03 8.39 -19.50
CA LEU A 11 -7.85 7.81 -20.13
C LEU A 11 -7.40 8.67 -21.32
N SER A 12 -6.21 9.26 -21.23
CA SER A 12 -5.55 9.92 -22.35
C SER A 12 -4.49 9.00 -22.93
N MET A 13 -4.56 8.72 -24.21
CA MET A 13 -3.65 7.83 -24.92
C MET A 13 -3.04 8.53 -26.10
N TYR A 14 -1.76 8.28 -26.31
CA TYR A 14 -0.98 8.93 -27.36
C TYR A 14 -0.30 7.89 -28.24
N PHE A 15 -0.41 8.03 -29.55
CA PHE A 15 0.33 7.23 -30.51
C PHE A 15 1.51 8.03 -31.03
N ILE A 16 2.71 7.49 -30.89
CA ILE A 16 3.94 8.09 -31.38
C ILE A 16 4.11 7.69 -32.85
N GLN A 17 4.06 8.66 -33.76
CA GLN A 17 4.27 8.36 -35.19
C GLN A 17 5.65 7.74 -35.37
N PRO A 18 5.72 6.54 -35.99
CA PRO A 18 6.99 5.88 -36.24
C PRO A 18 7.91 6.73 -37.13
N THR A 19 9.21 6.70 -36.83
CA THR A 19 10.23 7.34 -37.67
C THR A 19 10.45 6.62 -38.99
N ARG A 20 10.03 5.35 -39.07
CA ARG A 20 10.00 4.56 -40.31
C ARG A 20 8.61 4.59 -40.94
N SER A 21 8.54 4.48 -42.27
CA SER A 21 7.27 4.37 -42.99
C SER A 21 6.62 3.01 -42.71
N ILE A 22 5.38 3.01 -42.21
CA ILE A 22 4.59 1.81 -41.95
C ILE A 22 3.31 1.90 -42.79
N SER A 23 3.15 0.98 -43.75
CA SER A 23 2.03 0.98 -44.67
C SER A 23 0.66 0.69 -44.03
N TYR A 24 0.65 0.13 -42.84
CA TYR A 24 -0.58 -0.19 -42.07
C TYR A 24 -1.03 0.93 -41.13
N LEU A 25 -0.26 2.02 -41.03
CA LEU A 25 -0.59 3.12 -40.11
C LEU A 25 -1.95 3.74 -40.45
N ASP A 26 -2.20 3.99 -41.73
CA ASP A 26 -3.47 4.57 -42.20
C ASP A 26 -4.66 3.65 -41.91
N GLN A 27 -4.47 2.35 -42.00
CA GLN A 27 -5.53 1.36 -41.71
C GLN A 27 -5.79 1.33 -40.18
N ALA A 28 -4.76 1.28 -39.35
CA ALA A 28 -4.89 1.32 -37.90
C ALA A 28 -5.54 2.63 -37.40
N LEU A 29 -5.24 3.76 -38.05
CA LEU A 29 -5.84 5.06 -37.77
C LEU A 29 -7.33 5.13 -38.12
N ASN A 30 -7.75 4.44 -39.18
CA ASN A 30 -9.16 4.38 -39.60
C ASN A 30 -10.02 3.50 -38.68
N GLU A 31 -9.43 2.49 -38.03
CA GLU A 31 -10.09 1.61 -37.10
C GLU A 31 -10.22 2.19 -35.68
N LEU A 32 -9.46 3.24 -35.37
CA LEU A 32 -9.46 3.94 -34.07
C LEU A 32 -9.99 5.38 -34.25
N PRO A 33 -11.29 5.60 -34.22
CA PRO A 33 -11.86 6.94 -34.37
C PRO A 33 -11.42 7.86 -33.24
N SER A 34 -10.95 9.05 -33.59
CA SER A 34 -10.53 10.14 -32.69
C SER A 34 -9.08 10.15 -32.18
N LEU A 35 -8.13 9.78 -33.02
CA LEU A 35 -6.69 9.89 -32.76
C LEU A 35 -6.13 11.28 -33.10
N GLN A 36 -5.41 11.95 -32.20
CA GLN A 36 -4.62 13.16 -32.49
C GLN A 36 -3.11 12.84 -32.50
N ILE A 37 -2.40 13.38 -33.51
CA ILE A 37 -0.97 13.14 -33.70
C ILE A 37 -0.14 14.21 -32.99
N ILE A 38 0.81 13.83 -32.15
CA ILE A 38 1.75 14.74 -31.46
C ILE A 38 3.19 14.44 -31.93
N HIS A 39 4.04 15.47 -31.98
CA HIS A 39 5.46 15.31 -32.29
C HIS A 39 6.22 14.68 -31.13
N ILE A 40 7.22 13.82 -31.45
CA ILE A 40 8.08 13.15 -30.46
C ILE A 40 8.86 14.17 -29.61
N ASP A 41 9.14 15.34 -30.15
CA ASP A 41 9.85 16.41 -29.47
C ASP A 41 9.03 17.08 -28.36
N ASP A 42 7.71 16.86 -28.36
CA ASP A 42 6.78 17.43 -27.37
C ASP A 42 6.52 16.48 -26.17
N LEU A 43 7.18 15.32 -26.12
CA LEU A 43 6.95 14.28 -25.09
C LEU A 43 7.25 14.73 -23.67
N ASP A 44 8.21 15.62 -23.46
CA ASP A 44 8.59 16.14 -22.15
C ASP A 44 7.52 17.05 -21.52
N LEU A 45 6.50 17.44 -22.30
CA LEU A 45 5.38 18.29 -21.85
C LEU A 45 4.23 17.50 -21.24
N TYR A 46 4.28 16.16 -21.30
CA TYR A 46 3.16 15.31 -20.89
C TYR A 46 3.38 14.61 -19.54
N ASP A 47 2.33 14.57 -18.75
CA ASP A 47 2.30 13.93 -17.44
C ASP A 47 2.49 12.40 -17.57
N GLN A 48 3.19 11.80 -16.60
CA GLN A 48 3.46 10.35 -16.50
C GLN A 48 2.19 9.47 -16.34
N THR A 49 1.03 10.08 -16.21
CA THR A 49 -0.27 9.38 -16.15
C THR A 49 -0.81 8.92 -17.50
N ILE A 50 -0.08 9.21 -18.57
CA ILE A 50 -0.48 8.96 -19.96
C ILE A 50 0.15 7.67 -20.47
N ILE A 51 -0.63 6.81 -21.15
CA ILE A 51 -0.10 5.64 -21.84
C ILE A 51 0.18 6.00 -23.30
N ALA A 52 1.43 5.84 -23.71
CA ALA A 52 1.85 6.01 -25.10
C ALA A 52 1.77 4.68 -25.87
N ILE A 53 1.51 4.74 -27.18
CA ILE A 53 1.66 3.61 -28.09
C ILE A 53 2.76 4.00 -29.09
N ALA A 54 3.77 3.16 -29.25
CA ALA A 54 4.93 3.44 -30.07
C ALA A 54 5.37 2.25 -30.89
N ASP A 55 6.03 2.51 -32.02
CA ASP A 55 6.78 1.48 -32.71
C ASP A 55 7.92 0.95 -31.84
N VAL A 56 8.17 -0.37 -31.91
CA VAL A 56 9.17 -1.02 -31.05
C VAL A 56 10.59 -0.47 -31.28
N GLN A 57 10.94 -0.13 -32.53
CA GLN A 57 12.27 0.41 -32.85
C GLN A 57 12.45 1.82 -32.28
N ASP A 58 11.42 2.65 -32.35
CA ASP A 58 11.44 3.98 -31.80
C ASP A 58 11.50 3.93 -30.26
N PHE A 59 10.75 3.03 -29.63
CA PHE A 59 10.84 2.81 -28.18
C PHE A 59 12.26 2.44 -27.74
N LEU A 60 12.91 1.51 -28.42
CA LEU A 60 14.28 1.07 -28.10
C LEU A 60 15.31 2.19 -28.33
N LYS A 61 15.09 3.03 -29.33
CA LYS A 61 16.01 4.11 -29.70
C LYS A 61 15.95 5.30 -28.75
N TYR A 62 14.75 5.78 -28.40
CA TYR A 62 14.57 7.03 -27.69
C TYR A 62 14.46 6.90 -26.17
N ARG A 63 14.19 5.70 -25.62
CA ARG A 63 14.18 5.38 -24.18
C ARG A 63 13.39 6.36 -23.31
N TRP A 64 12.24 6.82 -23.77
CA TRP A 64 11.41 7.73 -23.00
C TRP A 64 10.81 7.09 -21.73
N LYS A 65 10.42 7.92 -20.78
CA LYS A 65 9.92 7.46 -19.46
C LYS A 65 8.40 7.22 -19.38
N LEU A 66 7.67 7.47 -20.48
CA LEU A 66 6.23 7.27 -20.49
C LEU A 66 5.87 5.76 -20.46
N PRO A 67 4.81 5.39 -19.74
CA PRO A 67 4.24 4.05 -19.84
C PRO A 67 3.86 3.76 -21.30
N THR A 68 4.50 2.78 -21.93
CA THR A 68 4.40 2.59 -23.38
C THR A 68 3.96 1.17 -23.75
N ILE A 69 2.99 1.07 -24.66
CA ILE A 69 2.66 -0.14 -25.38
C ILE A 69 3.43 -0.10 -26.70
N VAL A 70 4.17 -1.16 -27.01
CA VAL A 70 4.98 -1.20 -28.23
C VAL A 70 4.30 -2.01 -29.33
N LEU A 71 4.43 -1.54 -30.55
CA LEU A 71 3.96 -2.19 -31.78
C LEU A 71 5.16 -2.74 -32.55
N ALA A 72 5.10 -4.00 -32.92
CA ALA A 72 6.17 -4.70 -33.64
C ALA A 72 5.60 -5.48 -34.84
N PHE A 73 6.44 -5.74 -35.83
CA PHE A 73 6.13 -6.73 -36.86
C PHE A 73 6.41 -8.15 -36.39
N GLU A 74 5.83 -9.16 -37.00
CA GLU A 74 6.00 -10.56 -36.63
C GLU A 74 7.47 -11.01 -36.57
N HIS A 75 8.33 -10.46 -37.42
CA HIS A 75 9.76 -10.77 -37.45
C HIS A 75 10.59 -10.02 -36.39
N GLU A 76 9.99 -9.15 -35.61
CA GLU A 76 10.69 -8.31 -34.62
C GLU A 76 10.58 -8.86 -33.17
N GLY A 77 10.41 -10.16 -33.00
CA GLY A 77 10.25 -10.79 -31.71
C GLY A 77 11.39 -10.49 -30.73
N THR A 78 12.64 -10.39 -31.20
CA THR A 78 13.79 -10.04 -30.38
C THR A 78 13.71 -8.59 -29.88
N ALA A 79 13.32 -7.65 -30.73
CA ALA A 79 13.12 -6.25 -30.38
C ALA A 79 11.97 -6.10 -29.36
N LEU A 80 10.91 -6.86 -29.51
CA LEU A 80 9.80 -6.89 -28.57
C LEU A 80 10.22 -7.41 -27.20
N ALA A 81 11.04 -8.48 -27.15
CA ALA A 81 11.59 -8.98 -25.90
C ALA A 81 12.49 -7.94 -25.20
N GLN A 82 13.34 -7.26 -25.94
CA GLN A 82 14.16 -6.16 -25.40
C GLN A 82 13.30 -4.99 -24.88
N ALA A 83 12.22 -4.64 -25.59
CA ALA A 83 11.32 -3.59 -25.14
C ALA A 83 10.65 -3.95 -23.78
N TRP A 84 10.29 -5.21 -23.57
CA TRP A 84 9.77 -5.68 -22.27
C TRP A 84 10.81 -5.60 -21.16
N GLU A 85 12.04 -6.00 -21.41
CA GLU A 85 13.14 -5.85 -20.44
C GLU A 85 13.39 -4.37 -20.09
N MET A 86 13.14 -3.46 -21.03
CA MET A 86 13.23 -2.02 -20.84
C MET A 86 11.98 -1.39 -20.21
N GLY A 87 10.95 -2.17 -19.90
CA GLY A 87 9.78 -1.72 -19.17
C GLY A 87 8.57 -1.35 -20.02
N ALA A 88 8.47 -1.82 -21.26
CA ALA A 88 7.24 -1.70 -22.04
C ALA A 88 6.06 -2.38 -21.31
N LEU A 89 4.90 -1.74 -21.30
CA LEU A 89 3.69 -2.24 -20.62
C LEU A 89 3.06 -3.44 -21.31
N ALA A 90 3.08 -3.42 -22.63
CA ALA A 90 2.57 -4.50 -23.49
C ALA A 90 3.24 -4.42 -24.86
N GLY A 91 3.18 -5.52 -25.59
CA GLY A 91 3.58 -5.60 -26.99
C GLY A 91 2.43 -6.12 -27.85
N TRP A 92 2.18 -5.46 -28.96
CA TRP A 92 1.21 -5.89 -29.96
C TRP A 92 1.89 -6.09 -31.30
N ILE A 93 1.35 -7.02 -32.09
CA ILE A 93 1.82 -7.25 -33.47
C ILE A 93 0.92 -6.48 -34.42
N TRP A 94 1.51 -5.79 -35.39
CA TRP A 94 0.79 -4.96 -36.36
C TRP A 94 -0.27 -5.74 -37.16
N SER A 95 0.00 -6.99 -37.48
CA SER A 95 -0.91 -7.87 -38.25
C SER A 95 -1.99 -8.51 -37.37
N ASP A 96 -1.87 -8.46 -36.06
CA ASP A 96 -2.81 -9.08 -35.10
C ASP A 96 -3.10 -8.11 -33.94
N LEU A 97 -3.66 -6.96 -34.25
CA LEU A 97 -4.11 -6.01 -33.25
C LEU A 97 -5.33 -6.58 -32.47
N PRO A 98 -5.47 -6.25 -31.18
CA PRO A 98 -6.60 -6.70 -30.39
C PRO A 98 -7.94 -6.33 -31.06
N LYS A 99 -8.89 -7.26 -31.12
CA LYS A 99 -10.24 -7.04 -31.70
C LYS A 99 -10.99 -5.86 -31.07
N ASN A 100 -10.69 -5.53 -29.85
CA ASN A 100 -11.17 -4.35 -29.15
C ASN A 100 -9.99 -3.67 -28.48
N PRO A 101 -9.20 -2.85 -29.20
CA PRO A 101 -8.01 -2.20 -28.66
C PRO A 101 -8.34 -1.30 -27.49
N VAL A 102 -9.44 -0.55 -27.52
CA VAL A 102 -9.86 0.32 -26.41
C VAL A 102 -10.06 -0.48 -25.12
N HIS A 103 -10.76 -1.61 -25.18
CA HIS A 103 -10.95 -2.47 -24.00
C HIS A 103 -9.64 -3.08 -23.48
N SER A 104 -8.75 -3.48 -24.38
CA SER A 104 -7.42 -4.00 -24.03
C SER A 104 -6.58 -2.92 -23.32
N LEU A 105 -6.67 -1.69 -23.79
CA LEU A 105 -6.01 -0.53 -23.20
C LEU A 105 -6.52 -0.20 -21.80
N PHE A 106 -7.83 -0.23 -21.58
CA PHE A 106 -8.39 -0.07 -20.22
C PHE A 106 -7.89 -1.13 -19.23
N LYS A 107 -7.74 -2.39 -19.70
CA LYS A 107 -7.17 -3.45 -18.85
C LYS A 107 -5.70 -3.19 -18.50
N ILE A 108 -4.90 -2.76 -19.47
CA ILE A 108 -3.48 -2.45 -19.29
C ILE A 108 -3.32 -1.25 -18.36
N ASP A 109 -4.09 -0.18 -18.56
CA ASP A 109 -4.08 0.98 -17.67
C ASP A 109 -4.47 0.61 -16.23
N ALA A 110 -5.55 -0.14 -16.05
CA ALA A 110 -5.98 -0.59 -14.74
C ALA A 110 -4.95 -1.51 -14.06
N GLN A 111 -4.21 -2.29 -14.82
CA GLN A 111 -3.11 -3.12 -14.31
C GLN A 111 -1.89 -2.27 -13.98
N TYR A 112 -1.55 -1.30 -14.83
CA TYR A 112 -0.44 -0.37 -14.60
C TYR A 112 -0.67 0.47 -13.33
N LYS A 113 -1.86 1.06 -13.17
CA LYS A 113 -2.23 1.82 -11.96
C LYS A 113 -2.16 0.95 -10.70
N ARG A 114 -2.70 -0.28 -10.73
CA ARG A 114 -2.55 -1.22 -9.61
C ARG A 114 -1.10 -1.55 -9.28
N ASN A 115 -0.24 -1.68 -10.29
CA ASN A 115 1.18 -1.94 -10.10
C ASN A 115 1.93 -0.70 -9.56
N GLN A 116 1.52 0.52 -9.94
CA GLN A 116 2.07 1.76 -9.37
C GLN A 116 1.68 1.90 -7.89
N ASP A 117 0.38 1.74 -7.57
CA ASP A 117 -0.11 1.77 -6.18
C ASP A 117 0.64 0.74 -5.30
N SER A 118 0.99 -0.43 -5.86
CA SER A 118 1.72 -1.47 -5.13
C SER A 118 3.21 -1.17 -4.94
N ARG A 119 3.83 -0.26 -5.70
CA ARG A 119 5.25 0.08 -5.54
C ARG A 119 5.54 0.86 -4.27
N ASP A 120 4.59 1.65 -3.79
CA ASP A 120 4.73 2.45 -2.58
C ASP A 120 4.48 1.62 -1.31
N LEU A 121 3.80 0.47 -1.41
CA LEU A 121 3.50 -0.39 -0.27
C LEU A 121 4.75 -0.91 0.48
N PRO A 122 5.83 -1.35 -0.17
CA PRO A 122 7.06 -1.73 0.55
C PRO A 122 7.66 -0.57 1.35
N SER A 123 7.69 0.64 0.77
CA SER A 123 8.19 1.84 1.47
C SER A 123 7.29 2.23 2.64
N ALA A 124 5.97 2.12 2.49
CA ALA A 124 5.02 2.33 3.57
C ALA A 124 5.17 1.28 4.69
N ALA A 125 5.46 0.01 4.33
CA ALA A 125 5.74 -1.06 5.29
C ALA A 125 7.01 -0.78 6.10
N GLU A 126 8.08 -0.34 5.44
CA GLU A 126 9.31 0.09 6.12
C GLU A 126 9.03 1.24 7.10
N LEU A 127 8.24 2.23 6.68
CA LEU A 127 7.87 3.33 7.55
C LEU A 127 7.06 2.85 8.76
N GLN A 128 6.07 1.98 8.55
CA GLN A 128 5.29 1.40 9.64
C GLN A 128 6.18 0.65 10.64
N GLN A 129 7.14 -0.16 10.16
CA GLN A 129 8.09 -0.85 11.03
C GLN A 129 8.98 0.11 11.84
N ARG A 130 9.38 1.24 11.25
CA ARG A 130 10.17 2.27 11.96
C ARG A 130 9.39 3.01 13.03
N LEU A 131 8.06 3.00 12.98
CA LEU A 131 7.21 3.58 14.01
C LEU A 131 7.00 2.67 15.22
N LEU A 132 7.38 1.39 15.14
CA LEU A 132 7.32 0.46 16.28
C LEU A 132 8.25 0.94 17.42
N PRO A 133 7.92 0.64 18.69
CA PRO A 133 8.71 1.09 19.82
C PRO A 133 10.12 0.50 19.80
N HIS A 134 11.09 1.32 20.16
CA HIS A 134 12.45 0.86 20.37
C HIS A 134 12.56 0.06 21.67
N PRO A 135 13.46 -0.95 21.74
CA PRO A 135 13.71 -1.69 22.98
C PRO A 135 14.06 -0.74 24.14
N ILE A 136 13.46 -0.98 25.30
CA ILE A 136 13.78 -0.28 26.53
C ILE A 136 14.53 -1.20 27.48
N GLU A 137 15.58 -0.70 28.12
CA GLU A 137 16.30 -1.42 29.17
C GLU A 137 15.54 -1.30 30.49
N LEU A 138 15.20 -2.45 31.07
CA LEU A 138 14.49 -2.53 32.34
C LEU A 138 15.24 -3.47 33.29
N PRO A 139 15.50 -3.07 34.54
CA PRO A 139 16.07 -3.97 35.53
C PRO A 139 15.16 -5.18 35.77
N ASN A 140 15.70 -6.39 35.57
CA ASN A 140 15.01 -7.67 35.81
C ASN A 140 13.78 -7.96 34.90
N TYR A 141 13.53 -7.18 33.87
CA TYR A 141 12.44 -7.37 32.92
C TYR A 141 12.92 -7.26 31.49
N GLN A 142 12.26 -8.00 30.61
CA GLN A 142 12.46 -7.95 29.17
C GLN A 142 11.11 -7.86 28.46
N PHE A 143 10.97 -6.89 27.55
CA PHE A 143 9.85 -6.81 26.62
C PHE A 143 10.30 -7.39 25.28
N GLU A 144 9.62 -8.43 24.84
CA GLU A 144 9.81 -9.01 23.52
C GLU A 144 8.50 -8.92 22.74
N ALA A 145 8.58 -8.57 21.46
CA ALA A 145 7.44 -8.54 20.58
C ALA A 145 7.81 -9.19 19.24
N PHE A 146 6.87 -9.96 18.71
CA PHE A 146 6.95 -10.53 17.39
C PHE A 146 5.94 -9.82 16.49
N PHE A 147 6.42 -9.17 15.42
CA PHE A 147 5.60 -8.43 14.49
C PHE A 147 5.82 -8.96 13.08
N GLN A 148 4.80 -9.61 12.53
CA GLN A 148 4.84 -10.15 11.17
C GLN A 148 3.52 -9.85 10.45
N PRO A 149 3.49 -8.81 9.62
CA PRO A 149 2.34 -8.50 8.78
C PRO A 149 1.96 -9.65 7.85
N SER A 150 0.67 -9.90 7.67
CA SER A 150 0.15 -10.89 6.70
C SER A 150 0.21 -10.39 5.25
N ALA A 151 0.36 -9.07 5.06
CA ALA A 151 0.56 -8.38 3.79
C ALA A 151 1.69 -7.35 3.94
N TYR A 152 1.79 -6.37 3.04
CA TYR A 152 2.78 -5.29 3.21
C TYR A 152 2.54 -4.48 4.48
N LEU A 153 1.29 -4.16 4.78
CA LEU A 153 0.88 -3.31 5.89
C LEU A 153 0.03 -4.08 6.88
N SER A 154 0.19 -3.80 8.18
CA SER A 154 -0.52 -4.46 9.26
C SER A 154 -1.60 -3.57 9.87
N GLY A 155 -2.72 -4.22 10.27
CA GLY A 155 -3.70 -3.67 11.19
C GLY A 155 -3.33 -3.92 12.66
N ASP A 156 -2.42 -4.85 12.93
CA ASP A 156 -1.89 -5.08 14.27
C ASP A 156 -0.91 -3.99 14.66
N TRP A 157 -0.89 -3.67 15.94
CA TRP A 157 0.03 -2.71 16.52
C TRP A 157 0.35 -3.03 17.97
N TYR A 158 1.58 -2.75 18.41
CA TYR A 158 1.95 -2.76 19.81
C TYR A 158 2.82 -1.56 20.13
N ASP A 159 2.80 -1.15 21.40
CA ASP A 159 3.66 -0.10 21.89
C ASP A 159 3.90 -0.24 23.39
N TYR A 160 4.99 0.33 23.90
CA TYR A 160 5.29 0.40 25.30
C TYR A 160 6.23 1.58 25.60
N TRP A 161 6.06 2.21 26.76
CA TRP A 161 6.92 3.30 27.22
C TRP A 161 6.97 3.38 28.73
N ARG A 162 8.07 3.96 29.26
CA ARG A 162 8.16 4.26 30.68
C ARG A 162 7.22 5.42 31.03
N LEU A 163 6.46 5.26 32.11
CA LEU A 163 5.69 6.33 32.74
C LEU A 163 6.53 7.07 33.77
N ASN A 164 7.37 6.34 34.51
CA ASN A 164 8.34 6.80 35.50
C ASN A 164 9.39 5.69 35.72
N ASP A 165 10.20 5.79 36.79
CA ASP A 165 11.25 4.82 37.08
C ASP A 165 10.72 3.41 37.38
N ASP A 166 9.53 3.32 37.97
CA ASP A 166 8.92 2.04 38.40
C ASP A 166 7.78 1.54 37.52
N GLU A 167 7.33 2.28 36.55
CA GLU A 167 6.14 1.91 35.78
C GLU A 167 6.36 1.96 34.27
N VAL A 168 5.89 0.92 33.58
CA VAL A 168 5.88 0.80 32.12
C VAL A 168 4.46 0.54 31.65
N LEU A 169 3.94 1.43 30.80
CA LEU A 169 2.69 1.19 30.08
C LEU A 169 3.00 0.42 28.80
N PHE A 170 2.16 -0.58 28.49
CA PHE A 170 2.23 -1.35 27.26
C PHE A 170 0.83 -1.60 26.71
N TYR A 171 0.73 -1.85 25.41
CA TYR A 171 -0.51 -2.30 24.79
C TYR A 171 -0.26 -3.11 23.52
N LEU A 172 -1.25 -3.92 23.17
CA LEU A 172 -1.40 -4.64 21.92
C LEU A 172 -2.79 -4.33 21.36
N ALA A 173 -2.89 -4.07 20.07
CA ALA A 173 -4.12 -3.71 19.40
C ALA A 173 -4.22 -4.37 18.03
N ASP A 174 -5.45 -4.64 17.58
CA ASP A 174 -5.78 -5.14 16.26
C ASP A 174 -6.93 -4.31 15.68
N VAL A 175 -6.67 -3.71 14.52
CA VAL A 175 -7.64 -2.90 13.77
C VAL A 175 -8.40 -3.77 12.80
N SER A 176 -9.73 -3.73 12.84
CA SER A 176 -10.60 -4.52 11.98
C SER A 176 -10.28 -4.39 10.49
N GLY A 177 -10.13 -5.56 9.81
CA GLY A 177 -9.75 -5.66 8.41
C GLY A 177 -8.25 -5.43 8.17
N HIS A 178 -7.82 -5.34 6.92
CA HIS A 178 -6.41 -5.27 6.53
C HIS A 178 -6.16 -4.18 5.48
N GLY A 179 -4.88 -3.94 5.18
CA GLY A 179 -4.44 -3.03 4.13
C GLY A 179 -4.27 -1.59 4.60
N VAL A 180 -4.28 -0.65 3.65
CA VAL A 180 -3.88 0.75 3.85
C VAL A 180 -4.70 1.46 4.93
N THR A 181 -6.03 1.29 4.93
CA THR A 181 -6.90 1.98 5.90
C THR A 181 -6.61 1.56 7.34
N SER A 182 -6.41 0.26 7.59
CA SER A 182 -6.08 -0.23 8.93
C SER A 182 -4.68 0.22 9.36
N SER A 183 -3.71 0.25 8.43
CA SER A 183 -2.34 0.72 8.73
C SER A 183 -2.24 2.23 8.99
N LEU A 184 -3.13 3.04 8.41
CA LEU A 184 -3.22 4.45 8.77
C LEU A 184 -3.69 4.64 10.22
N LEU A 185 -4.62 3.81 10.70
CA LEU A 185 -5.04 3.84 12.09
C LEU A 185 -3.93 3.38 13.05
N THR A 186 -3.15 2.35 12.69
CA THR A 186 -1.99 1.95 13.50
C THR A 186 -0.92 3.04 13.55
N SER A 187 -0.68 3.74 12.45
CA SER A 187 0.22 4.91 12.43
C SER A 187 -0.31 6.06 13.32
N TRP A 188 -1.62 6.23 13.38
CA TRP A 188 -2.26 7.18 14.30
C TRP A 188 -2.07 6.75 15.75
N MET A 189 -2.18 5.46 16.04
CA MET A 189 -1.94 4.92 17.37
C MET A 189 -0.49 5.16 17.83
N ALA A 190 0.49 5.08 16.94
CA ALA A 190 1.87 5.44 17.25
C ALA A 190 2.01 6.89 17.80
N ALA A 191 1.17 7.82 17.33
CA ALA A 191 1.17 9.19 17.84
C ALA A 191 0.67 9.33 19.29
N PHE A 192 0.09 8.28 19.88
CA PHE A 192 -0.30 8.26 21.30
C PHE A 192 0.83 7.82 22.24
N HIS A 193 1.98 7.43 21.70
CA HIS A 193 3.17 7.11 22.50
C HIS A 193 3.45 8.20 23.55
N GLY A 194 3.59 7.81 24.81
CA GLY A 194 3.87 8.72 25.92
C GLY A 194 2.71 9.66 26.33
N ARG A 195 1.55 9.62 25.65
CA ARG A 195 0.45 10.58 25.88
C ARG A 195 -0.65 10.10 26.83
N SER A 196 -0.53 8.91 27.40
CA SER A 196 -1.47 8.36 28.36
C SER A 196 -0.74 7.85 29.58
N LYS A 197 -1.37 8.01 30.76
CA LYS A 197 -0.79 7.60 32.04
C LYS A 197 -1.44 6.33 32.60
N THR A 198 -2.58 5.93 32.06
CA THR A 198 -3.27 4.69 32.46
C THR A 198 -3.83 3.97 31.24
N PRO A 199 -4.01 2.62 31.31
CA PRO A 199 -4.62 1.83 30.23
C PRO A 199 -6.02 2.35 29.87
N SER A 200 -6.85 2.68 30.88
CA SER A 200 -8.20 3.21 30.64
C SER A 200 -8.18 4.56 29.92
N GLN A 201 -7.25 5.47 30.26
CA GLN A 201 -7.11 6.74 29.54
C GLN A 201 -6.73 6.55 28.07
N LEU A 202 -5.83 5.59 27.79
CA LEU A 202 -5.44 5.27 26.42
C LEU A 202 -6.65 4.76 25.61
N ILE A 203 -7.35 3.77 26.15
CA ILE A 203 -8.55 3.19 25.56
C ILE A 203 -9.63 4.26 25.29
N GLN A 204 -9.92 5.10 26.28
CA GLN A 204 -10.92 6.17 26.15
C GLN A 204 -10.54 7.21 25.07
N LYS A 205 -9.27 7.61 25.01
CA LYS A 205 -8.81 8.57 23.99
C LYS A 205 -8.92 7.99 22.58
N LEU A 206 -8.51 6.75 22.38
CA LEU A 206 -8.62 6.07 21.10
C LEU A 206 -10.08 5.88 20.69
N ASN A 207 -10.95 5.47 21.63
CA ASN A 207 -12.38 5.34 21.35
C ASN A 207 -13.01 6.68 20.97
N ALA A 208 -12.74 7.74 21.72
CA ALA A 208 -13.24 9.08 21.44
C ALA A 208 -12.81 9.56 20.04
N MET A 209 -11.57 9.30 19.64
CA MET A 209 -11.05 9.61 18.31
C MET A 209 -11.82 8.86 17.20
N LEU A 210 -12.02 7.55 17.34
CA LEU A 210 -12.76 6.76 16.34
C LEU A 210 -14.18 7.25 16.17
N VAL A 211 -14.87 7.55 17.28
CA VAL A 211 -16.25 8.02 17.29
C VAL A 211 -16.35 9.45 16.72
N GLN A 212 -15.46 10.36 17.12
CA GLN A 212 -15.46 11.75 16.68
C GLN A 212 -15.21 11.87 15.17
N GLU A 213 -14.30 11.07 14.63
CA GLU A 213 -13.96 11.09 13.21
C GLU A 213 -14.89 10.19 12.36
N ASN A 214 -15.91 9.58 12.99
CA ASN A 214 -16.87 8.69 12.33
C ASN A 214 -16.19 7.60 11.49
N ILE A 215 -15.16 6.98 12.05
CA ILE A 215 -14.37 5.94 11.37
C ILE A 215 -15.13 4.60 11.48
N GLU A 216 -15.51 4.03 10.32
CA GLU A 216 -16.20 2.74 10.21
C GLU A 216 -15.25 1.53 10.48
N LYS A 217 -14.37 1.68 11.43
CA LYS A 217 -13.43 0.65 11.87
C LYS A 217 -13.53 0.49 13.37
N HIS A 218 -13.29 -0.70 13.86
CA HIS A 218 -13.16 -0.95 15.28
C HIS A 218 -11.78 -1.51 15.60
N ILE A 219 -11.35 -1.30 16.84
CA ILE A 219 -10.05 -1.71 17.33
C ILE A 219 -10.27 -2.62 18.56
N THR A 220 -9.72 -3.82 18.54
CA THR A 220 -9.55 -4.60 19.74
C THR A 220 -8.22 -4.26 20.40
N MET A 221 -8.19 -4.16 21.73
CA MET A 221 -6.99 -3.74 22.45
C MET A 221 -6.91 -4.38 23.82
N VAL A 222 -5.70 -4.74 24.21
CA VAL A 222 -5.33 -4.95 25.62
C VAL A 222 -4.23 -3.98 25.97
N ALA A 223 -4.37 -3.28 27.10
CA ALA A 223 -3.37 -2.36 27.60
C ALA A 223 -3.12 -2.61 29.10
N GLY A 224 -1.88 -2.43 29.54
CA GLY A 224 -1.49 -2.66 30.91
C GLY A 224 -0.40 -1.70 31.40
N ILE A 225 -0.25 -1.60 32.71
CA ILE A 225 0.90 -1.04 33.40
C ILE A 225 1.54 -2.14 34.21
N LEU A 226 2.82 -2.36 33.97
CA LEU A 226 3.68 -3.17 34.82
C LEU A 226 4.37 -2.26 35.82
N ASN A 227 4.19 -2.52 37.12
CA ASN A 227 4.97 -1.90 38.19
C ASN A 227 6.20 -2.76 38.47
N LEU A 228 7.38 -2.19 38.22
CA LEU A 228 8.67 -2.89 38.32
C LEU A 228 9.09 -3.15 39.79
N ALA A 229 8.58 -2.35 40.73
CA ALA A 229 8.92 -2.46 42.17
C ALA A 229 8.02 -3.48 42.87
N THR A 230 6.69 -3.49 42.57
CA THR A 230 5.73 -4.41 43.20
C THR A 230 5.50 -5.70 42.41
N HIS A 231 5.94 -5.75 41.14
CA HIS A 231 5.71 -6.87 40.20
C HIS A 231 4.23 -7.05 39.84
N GLU A 232 3.42 -6.03 40.01
CA GLU A 232 1.98 -6.07 39.71
C GLU A 232 1.69 -5.54 38.30
N VAL A 233 0.67 -6.13 37.67
CA VAL A 233 0.13 -5.65 36.39
C VAL A 233 -1.30 -5.20 36.56
N CYS A 234 -1.54 -3.91 36.31
CA CYS A 234 -2.89 -3.37 36.16
C CYS A 234 -3.24 -3.28 34.68
N TRP A 235 -4.33 -3.87 34.24
CA TRP A 235 -4.67 -3.96 32.84
C TRP A 235 -6.13 -3.68 32.53
N SER A 236 -6.41 -3.36 31.26
CA SER A 236 -7.75 -3.15 30.69
C SER A 236 -7.80 -3.77 29.30
N SER A 237 -8.98 -4.23 28.90
CA SER A 237 -9.20 -4.77 27.54
C SER A 237 -10.39 -4.08 26.88
N ALA A 238 -10.33 -4.00 25.57
CA ALA A 238 -11.40 -3.57 24.68
C ALA A 238 -11.63 -4.67 23.63
N GLY A 239 -12.28 -5.76 24.04
CA GLY A 239 -12.69 -6.86 23.17
C GLY A 239 -11.54 -7.65 22.51
N HIS A 240 -10.32 -7.57 23.05
CA HIS A 240 -9.16 -8.24 22.42
C HIS A 240 -9.15 -9.74 22.68
N TYR A 241 -8.87 -10.50 21.64
CA TYR A 241 -8.72 -11.95 21.67
C TYR A 241 -7.48 -12.38 20.85
N PRO A 242 -6.67 -13.34 21.33
CA PRO A 242 -6.78 -14.06 22.59
C PRO A 242 -6.54 -13.18 23.83
N PRO A 243 -7.10 -13.55 25.00
CA PRO A 243 -6.83 -12.82 26.23
C PRO A 243 -5.39 -13.02 26.70
N PRO A 244 -4.83 -12.10 27.51
CA PRO A 244 -3.52 -12.26 28.10
C PRO A 244 -3.40 -13.51 28.96
N ILE A 245 -2.21 -14.10 28.98
CA ILE A 245 -1.90 -15.29 29.76
C ILE A 245 -0.70 -14.98 30.65
N ILE A 246 -0.81 -15.30 31.94
CA ILE A 246 0.30 -15.25 32.90
C ILE A 246 0.86 -16.66 33.06
N PHE A 247 2.16 -16.78 32.99
CA PHE A 247 2.90 -17.99 33.27
C PHE A 247 3.76 -17.76 34.52
N GLU A 248 3.51 -18.56 35.58
CA GLU A 248 4.36 -18.58 36.77
C GLU A 248 5.08 -19.92 36.85
N PRO A 249 6.33 -19.96 37.36
CA PRO A 249 7.06 -21.20 37.54
C PRO A 249 6.26 -22.17 38.44
N ASN A 250 6.09 -23.40 37.97
CA ASN A 250 5.38 -24.48 38.69
C ASN A 250 3.88 -24.26 38.93
N GLN A 251 3.25 -23.30 38.25
CA GLN A 251 1.81 -23.07 38.28
C GLN A 251 1.22 -23.29 36.87
N PRO A 252 -0.06 -23.71 36.78
CA PRO A 252 -0.74 -23.76 35.49
C PRO A 252 -0.91 -22.33 34.92
N PRO A 253 -0.91 -22.17 33.60
CA PRO A 253 -1.14 -20.89 32.98
C PRO A 253 -2.45 -20.24 33.41
N GLN A 254 -2.41 -18.98 33.81
CA GLN A 254 -3.59 -18.21 34.18
C GLN A 254 -4.05 -17.35 33.01
N ILE A 255 -5.26 -17.60 32.50
CA ILE A 255 -5.88 -16.80 31.43
C ILE A 255 -6.64 -15.65 32.08
N LEU A 256 -6.30 -14.42 31.67
CA LEU A 256 -6.92 -13.19 32.14
C LEU A 256 -8.11 -12.80 31.27
N THR A 257 -9.32 -13.22 31.69
CA THR A 257 -10.54 -12.93 30.94
C THR A 257 -11.26 -11.69 31.46
N THR A 258 -11.82 -10.90 30.55
CA THR A 258 -12.73 -9.79 30.85
C THR A 258 -13.75 -9.68 29.74
N SER A 259 -14.94 -9.16 30.06
CA SER A 259 -15.97 -8.88 29.06
C SER A 259 -15.94 -7.40 28.72
N SER A 260 -15.69 -7.09 27.46
CA SER A 260 -15.64 -5.70 26.96
C SER A 260 -15.89 -5.68 25.46
N PHE A 261 -16.25 -4.50 24.92
CA PHE A 261 -16.47 -4.30 23.50
C PHE A 261 -15.24 -3.69 22.85
N PRO A 262 -15.00 -3.96 21.55
CA PRO A 262 -14.02 -3.23 20.75
C PRO A 262 -14.28 -1.72 20.75
N LEU A 263 -13.23 -0.94 20.55
CA LEU A 263 -13.33 0.51 20.37
C LEU A 263 -14.01 0.84 19.03
N GLY A 264 -14.74 1.95 18.99
CA GLY A 264 -15.44 2.42 17.80
C GLY A 264 -16.81 1.78 17.55
N LEU A 265 -17.30 0.89 18.43
CA LEU A 265 -18.62 0.26 18.29
C LEU A 265 -19.75 1.02 19.00
N THR A 266 -19.44 2.07 19.78
CA THR A 266 -20.43 2.84 20.57
C THR A 266 -20.21 4.33 20.42
#